data_3593877a41af2e0d6ad5a1c814be46bb
#
_entry.id   3593877a41af2e0d6ad5a1c814be46bb
#
_cell.length_a   1.000
_cell.length_b   1.000
_cell.length_c   1.000
_cell.angle_alpha   90.00
_cell.angle_beta   90.00
_cell.angle_gamma   90.00
#
_symmetry.space_group_name_H-M   'P 1'
#
loop_
_entity.id
_entity.type
_entity.pdbx_description
1 polymer ?
#
loop_
_entity_poly.entity_id
_entity_poly.type
_entity_poly.pdbx_seq_one_letter_code
_entity_poly.pdbx_strand_id
1 'polypeptide(L)'
;MDSARAPALLVDDLPPARRSWRVAMVTETYPPEVNGVAATIARVVQGLQQRGHALQLIRPRQHPDAQAVQQDESTGDDRFTEVLLRGLPIPRYPELKMGLPSRRALLRLWSLRRPDVVHIVTEGPLGWSALQAAHKLHLPVVSDFRTNFHAYSRHYGLAWLHNPVMAYLRRFHNACAATMVPTEALRAELTHSRFQRLRVVARGVDTALFDPARRSLALRARWGVQADTPVALYVGRLAPEKNLGALATAFDAMRTLRPDLKLVLVGDGPARASLQQRLPRAHFAGVQQGTDLAAHYASADLFLFPSLTETYGNVVPEAMASGLAVAAFDCAAAGQLMCDAENGVLAPAPLESAFVAAALRLARDLPAARAMGRQARLTALALDWGLIVGLVEQTYAEAQHPASPASEAATPARFTVA
;
A
#
# COMPACT_ATOMS: atom_id res chain seq x y z
N MET A 1 -19.60 -45.58 54.56
CA MET A 1 -18.33 -45.03 54.14
C MET A 1 -18.44 -44.54 52.72
N ASP A 2 -18.81 -43.30 52.57
CA ASP A 2 -19.05 -42.65 51.25
C ASP A 2 -17.76 -42.09 50.75
N SER A 3 -17.23 -42.66 49.67
CA SER A 3 -16.02 -42.17 49.02
C SER A 3 -16.41 -40.95 48.14
N ALA A 4 -16.15 -39.76 48.60
CA ALA A 4 -16.27 -38.53 47.86
C ALA A 4 -15.36 -38.59 46.61
N ARG A 5 -15.95 -38.71 45.41
CA ARG A 5 -15.24 -38.50 44.14
C ARG A 5 -14.79 -37.02 44.08
N ALA A 6 -13.48 -36.81 43.96
CA ALA A 6 -12.94 -35.49 43.64
C ALA A 6 -13.53 -34.99 42.33
N PRO A 7 -13.89 -33.68 42.20
CA PRO A 7 -14.41 -33.14 40.96
C PRO A 7 -13.32 -33.26 39.88
N ALA A 8 -13.72 -33.82 38.73
CA ALA A 8 -12.90 -33.86 37.54
C ALA A 8 -12.59 -32.40 37.12
N LEU A 9 -11.33 -32.02 37.05
CA LEU A 9 -10.89 -30.76 36.44
C LEU A 9 -11.33 -30.78 34.98
N LEU A 10 -12.34 -29.99 34.67
CA LEU A 10 -12.65 -29.62 33.29
C LEU A 10 -11.49 -28.74 32.81
N VAL A 11 -10.60 -29.32 32.03
CA VAL A 11 -9.62 -28.57 31.25
C VAL A 11 -10.40 -28.05 30.06
N ASP A 12 -10.86 -26.79 30.14
CA ASP A 12 -11.35 -26.07 28.94
C ASP A 12 -10.21 -26.07 27.92
N ASP A 13 -10.47 -26.54 26.71
CA ASP A 13 -9.58 -26.39 25.57
C ASP A 13 -9.44 -24.90 25.27
N LEU A 14 -8.52 -24.25 25.95
CA LEU A 14 -8.14 -22.88 25.62
C LEU A 14 -7.58 -22.86 24.22
N PRO A 15 -8.06 -21.95 23.35
CA PRO A 15 -7.50 -21.82 22.01
C PRO A 15 -5.98 -21.63 22.15
N PRO A 16 -5.15 -22.23 21.30
CA PRO A 16 -3.70 -22.16 21.42
C PRO A 16 -3.27 -20.71 21.54
N ALA A 17 -2.48 -20.40 22.56
CA ALA A 17 -2.01 -19.06 22.84
C ALA A 17 -1.34 -18.50 21.58
N ARG A 18 -1.87 -17.40 21.05
CA ARG A 18 -1.26 -16.73 19.89
C ARG A 18 0.16 -16.35 20.27
N ARG A 19 1.14 -16.78 19.47
CA ARG A 19 2.54 -16.44 19.68
C ARG A 19 2.72 -14.93 19.59
N SER A 20 3.16 -14.29 20.67
CA SER A 20 3.59 -12.89 20.64
C SER A 20 5.00 -12.79 20.08
N TRP A 21 5.20 -11.95 19.06
CA TRP A 21 6.48 -11.70 18.42
C TRP A 21 7.10 -10.41 18.94
N ARG A 22 8.42 -10.38 19.05
CA ARG A 22 9.21 -9.15 19.17
C ARG A 22 9.72 -8.81 17.77
N VAL A 23 9.10 -7.85 17.11
CA VAL A 23 9.38 -7.47 15.72
C VAL A 23 10.23 -6.19 15.69
N ALA A 24 11.40 -6.22 15.06
CA ALA A 24 12.13 -5.02 14.71
C ALA A 24 11.75 -4.61 13.29
N MET A 25 10.93 -3.57 13.15
CA MET A 25 10.50 -3.03 11.87
C MET A 25 11.38 -1.85 11.48
N VAL A 26 12.05 -1.97 10.31
CA VAL A 26 12.99 -0.96 9.79
C VAL A 26 12.42 -0.35 8.52
N THR A 27 12.23 0.97 8.54
CA THR A 27 11.67 1.72 7.41
C THR A 27 12.33 3.08 7.28
N GLU A 28 12.43 3.61 6.05
CA GLU A 28 12.87 4.98 5.83
C GLU A 28 11.70 5.96 5.72
N THR A 29 10.46 5.45 5.63
CA THR A 29 9.24 6.25 5.55
C THR A 29 8.18 5.77 6.52
N TYR A 30 7.60 6.70 7.28
CA TYR A 30 6.55 6.46 8.27
C TYR A 30 5.80 7.77 8.54
N PRO A 31 4.54 7.78 9.00
CA PRO A 31 3.88 9.02 9.38
C PRO A 31 4.76 9.89 10.32
N PRO A 32 4.74 11.23 10.14
CA PRO A 32 3.77 12.05 9.40
C PRO A 32 4.01 12.19 7.89
N GLU A 33 4.93 11.45 7.28
CA GLU A 33 5.10 11.45 5.83
C GLU A 33 3.84 10.94 5.10
N VAL A 34 3.44 11.67 4.06
CA VAL A 34 2.22 11.39 3.28
C VAL A 34 2.58 10.63 2.01
N ASN A 35 2.65 9.31 2.12
CA ASN A 35 2.82 8.43 0.96
C ASN A 35 2.22 7.05 1.23
N GLY A 36 1.98 6.27 0.17
CA GLY A 36 1.30 4.97 0.25
C GLY A 36 2.07 3.90 1.04
N VAL A 37 3.40 4.01 1.15
CA VAL A 37 4.22 3.08 1.96
C VAL A 37 4.05 3.41 3.43
N ALA A 38 4.20 4.68 3.81
CA ALA A 38 4.04 5.15 5.19
C ALA A 38 2.65 4.78 5.74
N ALA A 39 1.58 5.04 4.97
CA ALA A 39 0.22 4.70 5.36
C ALA A 39 0.03 3.19 5.55
N THR A 40 0.56 2.37 4.64
CA THR A 40 0.46 0.90 4.73
C THR A 40 1.21 0.37 5.96
N ILE A 41 2.42 0.86 6.22
CA ILE A 41 3.22 0.40 7.36
C ILE A 41 2.61 0.81 8.69
N ALA A 42 2.03 2.00 8.77
CA ALA A 42 1.29 2.42 9.97
C ALA A 42 0.14 1.45 10.29
N ARG A 43 -0.61 0.99 9.28
CA ARG A 43 -1.67 -0.01 9.45
C ARG A 43 -1.13 -1.38 9.89
N VAL A 44 -0.01 -1.82 9.32
CA VAL A 44 0.64 -3.08 9.73
C VAL A 44 1.13 -2.98 11.18
N VAL A 45 1.80 -1.88 11.55
CA VAL A 45 2.25 -1.62 12.93
C VAL A 45 1.06 -1.66 13.89
N GLN A 46 0.00 -0.90 13.59
CA GLN A 46 -1.21 -0.86 14.41
C GLN A 46 -1.86 -2.26 14.56
N GLY A 47 -1.97 -3.00 13.46
CA GLY A 47 -2.56 -4.33 13.48
C GLY A 47 -1.73 -5.34 14.27
N LEU A 48 -0.40 -5.29 14.18
CA LEU A 48 0.49 -6.13 14.98
C LEU A 48 0.42 -5.78 16.48
N GLN A 49 0.35 -4.48 16.83
CA GLN A 49 0.16 -4.05 18.23
C GLN A 49 -1.18 -4.54 18.80
N GLN A 50 -2.28 -4.38 18.05
CA GLN A 50 -3.61 -4.86 18.46
C GLN A 50 -3.64 -6.39 18.67
N ARG A 51 -2.76 -7.14 18.02
CA ARG A 51 -2.60 -8.58 18.18
C ARG A 51 -1.63 -8.96 19.32
N GLY A 52 -1.09 -7.98 20.04
CA GLY A 52 -0.26 -8.19 21.24
C GLY A 52 1.22 -8.41 20.95
N HIS A 53 1.72 -8.08 19.74
CA HIS A 53 3.15 -8.14 19.42
C HIS A 53 3.91 -6.96 20.01
N ALA A 54 5.17 -7.19 20.38
CA ALA A 54 6.10 -6.14 20.79
C ALA A 54 6.85 -5.61 19.55
N LEU A 55 6.87 -4.29 19.35
CA LEU A 55 7.41 -3.65 18.15
C LEU A 55 8.54 -2.67 18.49
N GLN A 56 9.65 -2.79 17.77
CA GLN A 56 10.70 -1.78 17.67
C GLN A 56 10.61 -1.13 16.28
N LEU A 57 10.03 0.05 16.18
CA LEU A 57 10.00 0.81 14.94
C LEU A 57 11.28 1.62 14.79
N ILE A 58 12.07 1.34 13.76
CA ILE A 58 13.38 1.94 13.51
C ILE A 58 13.31 2.75 12.23
N ARG A 59 13.51 4.06 12.32
CA ARG A 59 13.40 4.98 11.19
C ARG A 59 14.34 6.20 11.28
N PRO A 60 14.55 6.96 10.19
CA PRO A 60 15.24 8.24 10.25
C PRO A 60 14.43 9.26 11.05
N ARG A 61 15.13 10.12 11.80
CA ARG A 61 14.53 11.27 12.49
C ARG A 61 14.06 12.31 11.46
N GLN A 62 12.82 12.76 11.59
CA GLN A 62 12.23 13.81 10.76
C GLN A 62 12.18 15.15 11.49
N HIS A 63 11.89 16.26 10.79
CA HIS A 63 11.86 17.59 11.40
C HIS A 63 10.88 17.73 12.58
N PRO A 64 9.64 17.18 12.51
CA PRO A 64 8.69 17.25 13.63
C PRO A 64 9.13 16.49 14.89
N ASP A 65 9.99 15.48 14.74
CA ASP A 65 10.44 14.63 15.85
C ASP A 65 11.34 15.38 16.85
N ALA A 66 11.88 16.53 16.48
CA ALA A 66 12.69 17.35 17.40
C ALA A 66 11.88 17.90 18.59
N GLN A 67 10.55 17.99 18.45
CA GLN A 67 9.63 18.43 19.51
C GLN A 67 9.06 17.25 20.31
N ALA A 68 9.00 16.06 19.71
CA ALA A 68 8.43 14.86 20.35
C ALA A 68 9.38 14.21 21.38
N VAL A 69 10.70 14.37 21.22
CA VAL A 69 11.70 13.77 22.13
C VAL A 69 11.60 14.28 23.58
N GLN A 70 10.89 15.39 23.84
CA GLN A 70 10.63 15.89 25.20
C GLN A 70 9.37 15.31 25.86
N GLN A 71 8.56 14.51 25.15
CA GLN A 71 7.28 14.01 25.68
C GLN A 71 7.18 12.49 25.86
N ASP A 72 8.17 11.71 25.42
CA ASP A 72 8.03 10.25 25.30
C ASP A 72 8.73 9.40 26.38
N GLU A 73 9.02 9.99 27.55
CA GLU A 73 9.41 9.18 28.73
C GLU A 73 8.23 8.59 29.52
N SER A 74 6.98 8.72 29.04
CA SER A 74 5.80 8.43 29.89
C SER A 74 4.65 7.63 29.29
N THR A 75 4.77 6.99 28.14
CA THR A 75 3.81 5.94 27.75
C THR A 75 4.35 4.58 28.16
N GLY A 76 3.92 4.11 29.33
CA GLY A 76 4.34 2.86 29.96
C GLY A 76 3.87 1.58 29.27
N ASP A 77 3.85 1.53 27.96
CA ASP A 77 3.70 0.28 27.21
C ASP A 77 5.08 -0.16 26.69
N ASP A 78 5.71 -1.07 27.41
CA ASP A 78 7.00 -1.71 27.09
C ASP A 78 6.95 -2.47 25.74
N ARG A 79 5.77 -2.53 25.08
CA ARG A 79 5.54 -3.28 23.83
C ARG A 79 5.80 -2.48 22.56
N PHE A 80 5.85 -1.13 22.65
CA PHE A 80 6.17 -0.30 21.48
C PHE A 80 7.33 0.64 21.78
N THR A 81 8.38 0.57 20.97
CA THR A 81 9.54 1.46 21.08
C THR A 81 9.87 2.03 19.72
N GLU A 82 9.95 3.34 19.61
CA GLU A 82 10.43 4.02 18.43
C GLU A 82 11.91 4.38 18.56
N VAL A 83 12.72 3.99 17.56
CA VAL A 83 14.16 4.24 17.53
C VAL A 83 14.48 5.17 16.38
N LEU A 84 14.84 6.40 16.69
CA LEU A 84 15.14 7.45 15.72
C LEU A 84 16.64 7.50 15.41
N LEU A 85 17.00 7.23 14.17
CA LEU A 85 18.37 7.27 13.67
C LEU A 85 18.63 8.52 12.82
N ARG A 86 19.90 8.78 12.49
CA ARG A 86 20.26 9.90 11.62
C ARG A 86 19.82 9.64 10.18
N GLY A 87 19.29 10.68 9.52
CA GLY A 87 18.90 10.65 8.12
C GLY A 87 19.38 11.90 7.38
N LEU A 88 19.48 11.81 6.06
CA LEU A 88 19.76 12.92 5.16
C LEU A 88 18.57 13.15 4.22
N PRO A 89 18.25 14.40 3.86
CA PRO A 89 17.23 14.71 2.88
C PRO A 89 17.56 14.07 1.53
N ILE A 90 16.54 13.54 0.84
CA ILE A 90 16.69 13.01 -0.51
C ILE A 90 16.79 14.18 -1.49
N PRO A 91 17.80 14.22 -2.40
CA PRO A 91 17.88 15.25 -3.43
C PRO A 91 16.58 15.32 -4.24
N ARG A 92 16.04 16.53 -4.48
CA ARG A 92 14.73 16.81 -5.11
C ARG A 92 13.48 16.49 -4.28
N TYR A 93 13.62 15.81 -3.13
CA TYR A 93 12.54 15.51 -2.19
C TYR A 93 13.01 15.80 -0.77
N PRO A 94 13.26 17.08 -0.39
CA PRO A 94 13.88 17.45 0.90
C PRO A 94 13.03 17.05 2.11
N GLU A 95 11.74 16.84 1.90
CA GLU A 95 10.77 16.38 2.91
C GLU A 95 10.94 14.91 3.27
N LEU A 96 11.52 14.12 2.34
CA LEU A 96 11.81 12.71 2.57
C LEU A 96 13.26 12.54 3.01
N LYS A 97 13.48 11.72 4.04
CA LYS A 97 14.83 11.44 4.54
C LYS A 97 15.22 10.00 4.28
N MET A 98 16.41 9.83 3.75
CA MET A 98 17.08 8.54 3.65
C MET A 98 17.88 8.29 4.91
N GLY A 99 17.73 7.12 5.54
CA GLY A 99 18.49 6.75 6.72
C GLY A 99 19.98 6.55 6.45
N LEU A 100 20.82 7.03 7.35
CA LEU A 100 22.27 6.79 7.25
C LEU A 100 22.64 5.36 7.65
N PRO A 101 23.75 4.81 7.14
CA PRO A 101 24.26 3.52 7.57
C PRO A 101 24.46 3.46 9.08
N SER A 102 23.75 2.54 9.75
CA SER A 102 23.66 2.50 11.22
C SER A 102 23.92 1.10 11.81
N ARG A 103 24.67 0.25 11.10
CA ARG A 103 24.94 -1.16 11.48
C ARG A 103 25.42 -1.32 12.93
N ARG A 104 26.36 -0.47 13.38
CA ARG A 104 26.90 -0.59 14.76
C ARG A 104 25.83 -0.29 15.83
N ALA A 105 24.97 0.70 15.60
CA ALA A 105 23.89 1.05 16.50
C ALA A 105 22.85 -0.09 16.57
N LEU A 106 22.48 -0.68 15.43
CA LEU A 106 21.56 -1.81 15.37
C LEU A 106 22.12 -3.08 16.03
N LEU A 107 23.41 -3.37 15.85
CA LEU A 107 24.07 -4.47 16.56
C LEU A 107 23.98 -4.29 18.09
N ARG A 108 24.26 -3.10 18.61
CA ARG A 108 24.15 -2.81 20.05
C ARG A 108 22.70 -2.95 20.53
N LEU A 109 21.75 -2.36 19.82
CA LEU A 109 20.32 -2.41 20.15
C LEU A 109 19.83 -3.86 20.23
N TRP A 110 20.08 -4.67 19.19
CA TRP A 110 19.58 -6.05 19.11
C TRP A 110 20.38 -7.07 19.92
N SER A 111 21.59 -6.73 20.37
CA SER A 111 22.29 -7.51 21.38
C SER A 111 21.69 -7.35 22.78
N LEU A 112 21.09 -6.18 23.07
CA LEU A 112 20.43 -5.89 24.35
C LEU A 112 18.94 -6.27 24.33
N ARG A 113 18.22 -5.92 23.25
CA ARG A 113 16.79 -6.18 23.06
C ARG A 113 16.61 -6.98 21.76
N ARG A 114 16.90 -8.28 21.84
CA ARG A 114 16.89 -9.19 20.69
C ARG A 114 15.46 -9.35 20.13
N PRO A 115 15.20 -8.98 18.85
CA PRO A 115 13.94 -9.29 18.20
C PRO A 115 13.86 -10.77 17.79
N ASP A 116 12.64 -11.28 17.61
CA ASP A 116 12.41 -12.61 17.07
C ASP A 116 12.49 -12.61 15.53
N VAL A 117 12.15 -11.46 14.92
CA VAL A 117 12.23 -11.24 13.47
C VAL A 117 12.55 -9.77 13.15
N VAL A 118 13.33 -9.55 12.11
CA VAL A 118 13.61 -8.23 11.55
C VAL A 118 12.83 -8.07 10.25
N HIS A 119 11.91 -7.10 10.21
CA HIS A 119 11.13 -6.77 9.04
C HIS A 119 11.66 -5.49 8.40
N ILE A 120 12.24 -5.58 7.21
CA ILE A 120 12.81 -4.45 6.48
C ILE A 120 11.85 -4.03 5.38
N VAL A 121 11.29 -2.82 5.52
CA VAL A 121 10.27 -2.27 4.63
C VAL A 121 10.87 -1.59 3.40
N THR A 122 12.06 -1.00 3.56
CA THR A 122 12.72 -0.22 2.51
C THR A 122 14.17 -0.65 2.34
N GLU A 123 14.62 -0.70 1.09
CA GLU A 123 15.91 -1.25 0.66
C GLU A 123 17.07 -0.23 0.71
N GLY A 124 16.86 0.93 1.34
CA GLY A 124 17.88 1.99 1.43
C GLY A 124 19.07 1.64 2.33
N PRO A 125 19.97 2.61 2.59
CA PRO A 125 21.19 2.37 3.38
C PRO A 125 20.91 1.94 4.82
N LEU A 126 19.81 2.38 5.42
CA LEU A 126 19.38 1.91 6.73
C LEU A 126 18.91 0.46 6.67
N GLY A 127 18.08 0.11 5.67
CA GLY A 127 17.64 -1.27 5.44
C GLY A 127 18.81 -2.23 5.19
N TRP A 128 19.81 -1.81 4.39
CA TRP A 128 21.03 -2.58 4.18
C TRP A 128 21.84 -2.79 5.48
N SER A 129 21.92 -1.75 6.31
CA SER A 129 22.57 -1.83 7.63
C SER A 129 21.84 -2.79 8.56
N ALA A 130 20.51 -2.81 8.52
CA ALA A 130 19.66 -3.72 9.26
C ALA A 130 19.87 -5.17 8.83
N LEU A 131 19.88 -5.44 7.53
CA LEU A 131 20.17 -6.76 6.97
C LEU A 131 21.51 -7.30 7.44
N GLN A 132 22.58 -6.48 7.36
CA GLN A 132 23.91 -6.87 7.82
C GLN A 132 23.98 -7.12 9.34
N ALA A 133 23.28 -6.30 10.15
CA ALA A 133 23.25 -6.48 11.60
C ALA A 133 22.47 -7.74 11.99
N ALA A 134 21.33 -7.99 11.35
CA ALA A 134 20.50 -9.17 11.56
C ALA A 134 21.28 -10.47 11.22
N HIS A 135 21.95 -10.51 10.07
CA HIS A 135 22.78 -11.65 9.67
C HIS A 135 23.91 -11.92 10.69
N LYS A 136 24.59 -10.87 11.16
CA LYS A 136 25.66 -11.02 12.17
C LYS A 136 25.14 -11.62 13.49
N LEU A 137 23.87 -11.35 13.82
CA LEU A 137 23.21 -11.84 15.04
C LEU A 137 22.36 -13.10 14.79
N HIS A 138 22.40 -13.67 13.58
CA HIS A 138 21.59 -14.83 13.19
C HIS A 138 20.09 -14.62 13.48
N LEU A 139 19.58 -13.44 13.09
CA LEU A 139 18.16 -13.10 13.17
C LEU A 139 17.49 -13.37 11.82
N PRO A 140 16.29 -13.97 11.79
CA PRO A 140 15.52 -14.11 10.55
C PRO A 140 15.10 -12.72 10.04
N VAL A 141 15.21 -12.53 8.72
CA VAL A 141 14.88 -11.26 8.06
C VAL A 141 13.77 -11.49 7.06
N VAL A 142 12.72 -10.69 7.17
CA VAL A 142 11.67 -10.56 6.15
C VAL A 142 11.78 -9.18 5.52
N SER A 143 11.58 -9.07 4.23
CA SER A 143 11.60 -7.78 3.53
C SER A 143 10.32 -7.54 2.74
N ASP A 144 10.02 -6.27 2.48
CA ASP A 144 8.95 -5.84 1.59
C ASP A 144 9.53 -5.33 0.27
N PHE A 145 8.92 -5.70 -0.84
CA PHE A 145 9.17 -5.08 -2.14
C PHE A 145 8.09 -4.04 -2.42
N ARG A 146 8.36 -2.77 -2.08
CA ARG A 146 7.35 -1.71 -2.09
C ARG A 146 7.60 -0.61 -3.12
N THR A 147 8.80 -0.54 -3.68
CA THR A 147 9.20 0.54 -4.58
C THR A 147 9.50 -0.01 -5.97
N ASN A 148 8.82 0.53 -6.98
CA ASN A 148 9.03 0.16 -8.37
C ASN A 148 10.18 1.00 -8.98
N PHE A 149 11.38 0.91 -8.40
CA PHE A 149 12.55 1.67 -8.86
C PHE A 149 12.90 1.44 -10.34
N HIS A 150 12.67 0.24 -10.84
CA HIS A 150 12.98 -0.09 -12.22
C HIS A 150 12.03 0.61 -13.22
N ALA A 151 10.76 0.84 -12.87
CA ALA A 151 9.84 1.62 -13.67
C ALA A 151 10.13 3.12 -13.57
N TYR A 152 10.49 3.61 -12.39
CA TYR A 152 10.88 5.02 -12.21
C TYR A 152 12.13 5.39 -13.02
N SER A 153 13.14 4.51 -13.10
CA SER A 153 14.38 4.81 -13.84
C SER A 153 14.15 5.10 -15.32
N ARG A 154 13.15 4.51 -15.95
CA ARG A 154 12.77 4.78 -17.35
C ARG A 154 12.20 6.18 -17.54
N HIS A 155 11.36 6.67 -16.62
CA HIS A 155 10.73 7.98 -16.73
C HIS A 155 11.68 9.15 -16.47
N TYR A 156 12.76 8.93 -15.72
CA TYR A 156 13.73 9.97 -15.38
C TYR A 156 15.01 9.93 -16.23
N GLY A 157 15.02 9.21 -17.37
CA GLY A 157 16.18 9.15 -18.26
C GLY A 157 17.37 8.36 -17.71
N LEU A 158 17.18 7.57 -16.66
CA LEU A 158 18.20 6.79 -15.97
C LEU A 158 18.12 5.29 -16.34
N ALA A 159 17.70 4.96 -17.56
CA ALA A 159 17.53 3.59 -18.02
C ALA A 159 18.80 2.74 -17.91
N TRP A 160 19.99 3.35 -18.02
CA TRP A 160 21.28 2.69 -17.83
C TRP A 160 21.51 2.18 -16.40
N LEU A 161 20.84 2.75 -15.40
CA LEU A 161 20.89 2.28 -14.00
C LEU A 161 19.99 1.08 -13.73
N HIS A 162 19.13 0.68 -14.68
CA HIS A 162 18.18 -0.41 -14.47
C HIS A 162 18.86 -1.70 -14.01
N ASN A 163 19.88 -2.17 -14.75
CA ASN A 163 20.55 -3.43 -14.42
C ASN A 163 21.31 -3.39 -13.09
N PRO A 164 22.09 -2.34 -12.75
CA PRO A 164 22.71 -2.19 -11.43
C PRO A 164 21.69 -2.17 -10.29
N VAL A 165 20.58 -1.41 -10.45
CA VAL A 165 19.53 -1.33 -9.43
C VAL A 165 18.86 -2.70 -9.24
N MET A 166 18.49 -3.39 -10.30
CA MET A 166 17.90 -4.73 -10.22
C MET A 166 18.86 -5.76 -9.61
N ALA A 167 20.16 -5.66 -9.90
CA ALA A 167 21.18 -6.53 -9.30
C ALA A 167 21.30 -6.26 -7.77
N TYR A 168 21.27 -4.99 -7.37
CA TYR A 168 21.26 -4.58 -5.97
C TYR A 168 20.01 -5.10 -5.23
N LEU A 169 18.81 -4.84 -5.76
CA LEU A 169 17.54 -5.28 -5.19
C LEU A 169 17.50 -6.80 -5.05
N ARG A 170 17.88 -7.52 -6.11
CA ARG A 170 17.95 -8.98 -6.09
C ARG A 170 18.90 -9.50 -5.03
N ARG A 171 20.10 -8.91 -4.89
CA ARG A 171 21.06 -9.28 -3.86
C ARG A 171 20.50 -9.03 -2.46
N PHE A 172 19.82 -7.90 -2.27
CA PHE A 172 19.20 -7.54 -1.00
C PHE A 172 18.09 -8.52 -0.61
N HIS A 173 17.10 -8.70 -1.47
CA HIS A 173 15.92 -9.52 -1.18
C HIS A 173 16.27 -11.01 -1.12
N ASN A 174 17.16 -11.49 -1.96
CA ASN A 174 17.62 -12.89 -1.92
C ASN A 174 18.46 -13.22 -0.67
N ALA A 175 18.92 -12.22 0.07
CA ALA A 175 19.56 -12.42 1.36
C ALA A 175 18.56 -12.50 2.53
N CYS A 176 17.28 -12.20 2.29
CA CYS A 176 16.20 -12.33 3.30
C CYS A 176 15.62 -13.75 3.32
N ALA A 177 15.03 -14.16 4.45
CA ALA A 177 14.33 -15.43 4.59
C ALA A 177 13.04 -15.47 3.77
N ALA A 178 12.35 -14.34 3.64
CA ALA A 178 11.21 -14.16 2.75
C ALA A 178 11.12 -12.70 2.29
N THR A 179 10.53 -12.48 1.09
CA THR A 179 10.22 -11.15 0.56
C THR A 179 8.74 -11.06 0.24
N MET A 180 8.05 -10.12 0.87
CA MET A 180 6.63 -9.87 0.63
C MET A 180 6.46 -8.96 -0.59
N VAL A 181 5.59 -9.36 -1.49
CA VAL A 181 5.22 -8.61 -2.71
C VAL A 181 3.71 -8.40 -2.73
N PRO A 182 3.21 -7.27 -3.23
CA PRO A 182 1.79 -6.93 -3.09
C PRO A 182 0.86 -7.65 -4.07
N THR A 183 1.38 -8.17 -5.20
CA THR A 183 0.55 -8.80 -6.25
C THR A 183 1.18 -10.06 -6.81
N GLU A 184 0.34 -10.96 -7.33
CA GLU A 184 0.79 -12.18 -8.00
C GLU A 184 1.54 -11.87 -9.31
N ALA A 185 1.10 -10.85 -10.06
CA ALA A 185 1.77 -10.41 -11.28
C ALA A 185 3.21 -9.96 -10.99
N LEU A 186 3.41 -9.15 -9.92
CA LEU A 186 4.75 -8.72 -9.52
C LEU A 186 5.58 -9.90 -9.01
N ARG A 187 4.97 -10.86 -8.29
CA ARG A 187 5.66 -12.09 -7.88
C ARG A 187 6.20 -12.86 -9.09
N ALA A 188 5.37 -13.03 -10.14
CA ALA A 188 5.76 -13.72 -11.36
C ALA A 188 6.90 -12.97 -12.08
N GLU A 189 6.81 -11.64 -12.23
CA GLU A 189 7.85 -10.79 -12.84
C GLU A 189 9.19 -10.90 -12.10
N LEU A 190 9.16 -10.79 -10.78
CA LEU A 190 10.36 -10.87 -9.95
C LEU A 190 10.95 -12.28 -9.94
N THR A 191 10.12 -13.32 -9.97
CA THR A 191 10.57 -14.73 -10.11
C THR A 191 11.33 -14.92 -11.43
N HIS A 192 10.81 -14.37 -12.53
CA HIS A 192 11.49 -14.36 -13.83
C HIS A 192 12.86 -13.64 -13.77
N SER A 193 12.91 -12.56 -12.95
CA SER A 193 14.13 -11.80 -12.68
C SER A 193 15.05 -12.44 -11.62
N ARG A 194 14.81 -13.72 -11.27
CA ARG A 194 15.61 -14.52 -10.31
C ARG A 194 15.59 -14.02 -8.86
N PHE A 195 14.52 -13.36 -8.46
CA PHE A 195 14.24 -13.17 -7.04
C PHE A 195 13.68 -14.48 -6.47
N GLN A 196 13.96 -14.74 -5.20
CA GLN A 196 13.62 -15.99 -4.51
C GLN A 196 12.80 -15.73 -3.27
N ARG A 197 12.12 -16.77 -2.75
CA ARG A 197 11.36 -16.73 -1.49
C ARG A 197 10.34 -15.60 -1.44
N LEU A 198 9.64 -15.40 -2.57
CA LEU A 198 8.60 -14.37 -2.70
C LEU A 198 7.28 -14.88 -2.11
N ARG A 199 6.61 -14.04 -1.30
CA ARG A 199 5.28 -14.28 -0.73
C ARG A 199 4.35 -13.15 -1.12
N VAL A 200 3.16 -13.47 -1.62
CA VAL A 200 2.16 -12.46 -1.93
C VAL A 200 1.45 -12.05 -0.64
N VAL A 201 1.63 -10.81 -0.26
CA VAL A 201 0.93 -10.15 0.85
C VAL A 201 0.33 -8.87 0.29
N ALA A 202 -0.94 -8.94 -0.08
CA ALA A 202 -1.69 -7.81 -0.62
C ALA A 202 -1.82 -6.67 0.41
N ARG A 203 -2.48 -5.59 0.03
CA ARG A 203 -2.76 -4.49 0.95
C ARG A 203 -4.24 -4.43 1.26
N GLY A 204 -4.56 -4.15 2.51
CA GLY A 204 -5.92 -3.94 2.94
C GLY A 204 -6.40 -2.52 2.61
N VAL A 205 -7.69 -2.31 2.75
CA VAL A 205 -8.33 -1.00 2.68
C VAL A 205 -9.17 -0.77 3.93
N ASP A 206 -9.22 0.47 4.41
CA ASP A 206 -10.06 0.86 5.53
C ASP A 206 -11.49 1.10 5.04
N THR A 207 -12.30 0.06 5.05
CA THR A 207 -13.69 0.11 4.54
C THR A 207 -14.65 0.86 5.45
N ALA A 208 -14.26 1.18 6.69
CA ALA A 208 -15.00 2.06 7.58
C ALA A 208 -14.71 3.54 7.28
N LEU A 209 -13.47 3.84 6.88
CA LEU A 209 -13.08 5.17 6.43
C LEU A 209 -13.61 5.43 5.00
N PHE A 210 -13.30 4.54 4.06
CA PHE A 210 -13.73 4.63 2.66
C PHE A 210 -15.10 3.97 2.48
N ASP A 211 -16.15 4.76 2.71
CA ASP A 211 -17.55 4.30 2.70
C ASP A 211 -18.42 5.22 1.84
N PRO A 212 -19.29 4.68 0.96
CA PRO A 212 -20.23 5.46 0.16
C PRO A 212 -21.13 6.39 0.98
N ALA A 213 -21.41 6.03 2.24
CA ALA A 213 -22.22 6.85 3.14
C ALA A 213 -21.61 8.23 3.44
N ARG A 214 -20.33 8.44 3.15
CA ARG A 214 -19.64 9.74 3.31
C ARG A 214 -19.90 10.71 2.16
N ARG A 215 -20.79 10.39 1.22
CA ARG A 215 -21.17 11.28 0.12
C ARG A 215 -21.70 12.62 0.67
N SER A 216 -21.11 13.73 0.21
CA SER A 216 -21.40 15.08 0.71
C SER A 216 -21.93 15.98 -0.41
N LEU A 217 -23.20 16.38 -0.28
CA LEU A 217 -23.81 17.36 -1.22
C LEU A 217 -23.13 18.73 -1.09
N ALA A 218 -22.70 19.12 0.11
CA ALA A 218 -21.96 20.36 0.32
C ALA A 218 -20.60 20.36 -0.41
N LEU A 219 -19.89 19.22 -0.42
CA LEU A 219 -18.65 19.06 -1.18
C LEU A 219 -18.92 19.14 -2.69
N ARG A 220 -19.98 18.50 -3.17
CA ARG A 220 -20.40 18.56 -4.59
C ARG A 220 -20.75 19.99 -5.01
N ALA A 221 -21.46 20.74 -4.17
CA ALA A 221 -21.74 22.16 -4.44
C ALA A 221 -20.46 22.99 -4.56
N ARG A 222 -19.42 22.73 -3.75
CA ARG A 222 -18.10 23.38 -3.88
C ARG A 222 -17.42 23.05 -5.22
N TRP A 223 -17.67 21.89 -5.81
CA TRP A 223 -17.19 21.53 -7.14
C TRP A 223 -18.01 22.19 -8.26
N GLY A 224 -19.10 22.88 -7.92
CA GLY A 224 -20.03 23.51 -8.88
C GLY A 224 -20.91 22.51 -9.62
N VAL A 225 -21.31 21.39 -8.94
CA VAL A 225 -22.16 20.36 -9.54
C VAL A 225 -23.41 20.10 -8.69
N GLN A 226 -24.47 19.66 -9.36
CA GLN A 226 -25.72 19.25 -8.76
C GLN A 226 -25.63 17.83 -8.13
N ALA A 227 -26.66 17.40 -7.43
CA ALA A 227 -26.70 16.09 -6.80
C ALA A 227 -26.58 14.89 -7.77
N ASP A 228 -27.12 15.05 -8.99
CA ASP A 228 -27.19 14.03 -10.04
C ASP A 228 -26.13 14.21 -11.16
N THR A 229 -25.44 15.36 -11.21
CA THR A 229 -24.36 15.61 -12.17
C THR A 229 -23.26 14.55 -12.06
N PRO A 230 -22.86 13.85 -13.13
CA PRO A 230 -21.81 12.85 -13.02
C PRO A 230 -20.45 13.47 -12.73
N VAL A 231 -19.70 12.85 -11.81
CA VAL A 231 -18.36 13.29 -11.40
C VAL A 231 -17.37 12.15 -11.58
N ALA A 232 -16.35 12.38 -12.41
CA ALA A 232 -15.16 11.56 -12.48
C ALA A 232 -14.10 12.08 -11.49
N LEU A 233 -13.44 11.18 -10.79
CA LEU A 233 -12.42 11.48 -9.80
C LEU A 233 -11.08 10.87 -10.22
N TYR A 234 -10.01 11.62 -10.01
CA TYR A 234 -8.63 11.15 -9.97
C TYR A 234 -8.05 11.45 -8.60
N VAL A 235 -7.34 10.51 -8.00
CA VAL A 235 -6.61 10.69 -6.76
C VAL A 235 -5.17 10.20 -6.94
N GLY A 236 -4.20 11.04 -6.61
CA GLY A 236 -2.79 10.69 -6.68
C GLY A 236 -1.88 11.89 -6.88
N ARG A 237 -0.58 11.64 -6.84
CA ARG A 237 0.42 12.68 -7.14
C ARG A 237 0.26 13.17 -8.58
N LEU A 238 0.28 14.48 -8.78
CA LEU A 238 0.21 15.08 -10.12
C LEU A 238 1.63 15.13 -10.72
N ALA A 239 2.09 14.00 -11.26
CA ALA A 239 3.45 13.83 -11.75
C ALA A 239 3.48 13.05 -13.08
N PRO A 240 4.55 13.20 -13.89
CA PRO A 240 4.64 12.61 -15.23
C PRO A 240 4.45 11.09 -15.26
N GLU A 241 4.94 10.37 -14.26
CA GLU A 241 4.84 8.92 -14.17
C GLU A 241 3.41 8.41 -13.93
N LYS A 242 2.45 9.29 -13.65
CA LYS A 242 1.04 8.94 -13.45
C LYS A 242 0.20 8.98 -14.72
N ASN A 243 0.84 9.19 -15.87
CA ASN A 243 0.19 9.15 -17.20
C ASN A 243 -1.04 10.09 -17.32
N LEU A 244 -0.90 11.30 -16.78
CA LEU A 244 -2.01 12.27 -16.70
C LEU A 244 -2.44 12.81 -18.08
N GLY A 245 -1.63 12.60 -19.11
CA GLY A 245 -2.01 12.84 -20.51
C GLY A 245 -3.21 11.96 -20.91
N ALA A 246 -3.12 10.67 -20.64
CA ALA A 246 -4.22 9.73 -20.91
C ALA A 246 -5.50 10.07 -20.12
N LEU A 247 -5.36 10.57 -18.86
CA LEU A 247 -6.50 11.09 -18.11
C LEU A 247 -7.19 12.23 -18.84
N ALA A 248 -6.41 13.21 -19.34
CA ALA A 248 -6.95 14.37 -20.03
C ALA A 248 -7.65 13.98 -21.34
N THR A 249 -7.03 13.11 -22.14
CA THR A 249 -7.61 12.57 -23.37
C THR A 249 -8.92 11.82 -23.10
N ALA A 250 -8.92 10.96 -22.06
CA ALA A 250 -10.12 10.21 -21.67
C ALA A 250 -11.25 11.15 -21.22
N PHE A 251 -10.95 12.15 -20.40
CA PHE A 251 -11.95 13.11 -19.94
C PHE A 251 -12.53 13.94 -21.09
N ASP A 252 -11.73 14.41 -22.05
CA ASP A 252 -12.22 15.12 -23.22
C ASP A 252 -13.18 14.24 -24.05
N ALA A 253 -12.81 12.98 -24.27
CA ALA A 253 -13.66 12.02 -24.98
C ALA A 253 -14.98 11.75 -24.23
N MET A 254 -14.92 11.56 -22.89
CA MET A 254 -16.12 11.37 -22.07
C MET A 254 -17.06 12.59 -22.13
N ARG A 255 -16.50 13.81 -22.15
CA ARG A 255 -17.29 15.04 -22.24
C ARG A 255 -18.00 15.21 -23.59
N THR A 256 -17.52 14.61 -24.66
CA THR A 256 -18.25 14.59 -25.94
C THR A 256 -19.57 13.81 -25.80
N LEU A 257 -19.60 12.76 -24.97
CA LEU A 257 -20.83 12.00 -24.67
C LEU A 257 -21.67 12.63 -23.56
N ARG A 258 -21.01 13.25 -22.59
CA ARG A 258 -21.60 13.80 -21.35
C ARG A 258 -21.05 15.20 -21.11
N PRO A 259 -21.60 16.25 -21.76
CA PRO A 259 -21.11 17.63 -21.61
C PRO A 259 -21.17 18.15 -20.17
N ASP A 260 -22.07 17.60 -19.36
CA ASP A 260 -22.27 17.86 -17.93
C ASP A 260 -21.23 17.20 -17.01
N LEU A 261 -20.46 16.22 -17.50
CA LEU A 261 -19.46 15.50 -16.70
C LEU A 261 -18.41 16.46 -16.13
N LYS A 262 -18.19 16.37 -14.82
CA LYS A 262 -17.15 17.09 -14.09
C LYS A 262 -15.97 16.18 -13.80
N LEU A 263 -14.76 16.71 -13.88
CA LEU A 263 -13.54 16.04 -13.37
C LEU A 263 -13.06 16.75 -12.10
N VAL A 264 -12.77 15.94 -11.07
CA VAL A 264 -12.13 16.38 -9.81
C VAL A 264 -10.78 15.67 -9.68
N LEU A 265 -9.73 16.46 -9.42
CA LEU A 265 -8.38 15.92 -9.15
C LEU A 265 -7.99 16.20 -7.71
N VAL A 266 -7.69 15.14 -6.97
CA VAL A 266 -7.20 15.20 -5.60
C VAL A 266 -5.71 14.84 -5.59
N GLY A 267 -4.90 15.72 -5.05
CA GLY A 267 -3.46 15.60 -4.98
C GLY A 267 -2.73 16.84 -5.45
N ASP A 268 -1.42 16.80 -5.42
CA ASP A 268 -0.54 17.85 -5.88
C ASP A 268 0.71 17.27 -6.55
N GLY A 269 1.51 18.12 -7.19
CA GLY A 269 2.76 17.71 -7.80
C GLY A 269 3.19 18.59 -8.97
N PRO A 270 4.35 18.30 -9.57
CA PRO A 270 4.98 19.15 -10.57
C PRO A 270 4.15 19.34 -11.86
N ALA A 271 3.23 18.42 -12.17
CA ALA A 271 2.36 18.53 -13.34
C ALA A 271 1.09 19.39 -13.12
N ARG A 272 0.86 19.90 -11.90
CA ARG A 272 -0.38 20.64 -11.58
C ARG A 272 -0.62 21.82 -12.52
N ALA A 273 0.37 22.69 -12.69
CA ALA A 273 0.21 23.92 -13.50
C ALA A 273 -0.13 23.60 -14.97
N SER A 274 0.57 22.64 -15.57
CA SER A 274 0.31 22.21 -16.95
C SER A 274 -1.07 21.56 -17.10
N LEU A 275 -1.50 20.77 -16.11
CA LEU A 275 -2.83 20.16 -16.10
C LEU A 275 -3.94 21.21 -15.95
N GLN A 276 -3.75 22.25 -15.14
CA GLN A 276 -4.73 23.33 -15.00
C GLN A 276 -4.94 24.07 -16.32
N GLN A 277 -3.86 24.28 -17.08
CA GLN A 277 -3.96 24.87 -18.43
C GLN A 277 -4.67 23.92 -19.42
N ARG A 278 -4.37 22.61 -19.36
CA ARG A 278 -4.94 21.58 -20.24
C ARG A 278 -6.41 21.28 -19.92
N LEU A 279 -6.79 21.36 -18.62
CA LEU A 279 -8.11 20.98 -18.09
C LEU A 279 -8.76 22.15 -17.32
N PRO A 280 -9.05 23.30 -17.95
CA PRO A 280 -9.50 24.51 -17.26
C PRO A 280 -10.87 24.38 -16.58
N ARG A 281 -11.65 23.36 -16.93
CA ARG A 281 -12.96 23.06 -16.35
C ARG A 281 -12.92 22.03 -15.22
N ALA A 282 -11.76 21.39 -14.98
CA ALA A 282 -11.60 20.46 -13.88
C ALA A 282 -11.48 21.19 -12.54
N HIS A 283 -11.86 20.51 -11.47
CA HIS A 283 -11.66 21.00 -10.11
C HIS A 283 -10.40 20.39 -9.49
N PHE A 284 -9.48 21.22 -9.03
CA PHE A 284 -8.23 20.79 -8.38
C PHE A 284 -8.34 21.00 -6.86
N ALA A 285 -8.65 19.92 -6.15
CA ALA A 285 -8.92 19.95 -4.72
C ALA A 285 -7.66 20.06 -3.84
N GLY A 286 -6.46 19.91 -4.43
CA GLY A 286 -5.21 19.82 -3.65
C GLY A 286 -5.08 18.50 -2.91
N VAL A 287 -4.12 18.43 -1.99
CA VAL A 287 -3.90 17.25 -1.15
C VAL A 287 -5.02 17.12 -0.11
N GLN A 288 -5.65 15.97 -0.03
CA GLN A 288 -6.68 15.63 0.95
C GLN A 288 -6.26 14.38 1.72
N GLN A 289 -6.69 14.25 2.97
CA GLN A 289 -6.34 13.14 3.85
C GLN A 289 -7.52 12.71 4.73
N GLY A 290 -7.46 11.51 5.29
CA GLY A 290 -8.43 11.01 6.27
C GLY A 290 -9.87 11.12 5.77
N THR A 291 -10.73 11.69 6.60
CA THR A 291 -12.16 11.85 6.32
C THR A 291 -12.46 12.74 5.13
N ASP A 292 -11.63 13.76 4.87
CA ASP A 292 -11.81 14.64 3.73
C ASP A 292 -11.50 13.91 2.41
N LEU A 293 -10.45 13.11 2.37
CA LEU A 293 -10.15 12.24 1.23
C LEU A 293 -11.29 11.25 1.00
N ALA A 294 -11.76 10.59 2.04
CA ALA A 294 -12.87 9.64 1.94
C ALA A 294 -14.17 10.30 1.44
N ALA A 295 -14.45 11.53 1.87
CA ALA A 295 -15.59 12.30 1.37
C ALA A 295 -15.44 12.64 -0.13
N HIS A 296 -14.21 12.90 -0.61
CA HIS A 296 -13.97 13.12 -2.05
C HIS A 296 -14.27 11.86 -2.86
N TYR A 297 -13.80 10.70 -2.44
CA TYR A 297 -14.14 9.43 -3.10
C TYR A 297 -15.66 9.22 -3.10
N ALA A 298 -16.31 9.24 -1.95
CA ALA A 298 -17.75 8.96 -1.82
C ALA A 298 -18.63 9.97 -2.58
N SER A 299 -18.15 11.18 -2.80
CA SER A 299 -18.90 12.23 -3.50
C SER A 299 -18.75 12.19 -5.02
N ALA A 300 -17.88 11.35 -5.57
CA ALA A 300 -17.76 11.10 -7.00
C ALA A 300 -18.69 9.95 -7.45
N ASP A 301 -18.67 9.64 -8.74
CA ASP A 301 -19.44 8.56 -9.35
C ASP A 301 -18.54 7.58 -10.11
N LEU A 302 -17.45 8.06 -10.71
CA LEU A 302 -16.48 7.30 -11.50
C LEU A 302 -15.07 7.58 -11.01
N PHE A 303 -14.18 6.58 -11.09
CA PHE A 303 -12.77 6.74 -10.77
C PHE A 303 -11.91 6.42 -11.98
N LEU A 304 -11.03 7.35 -12.38
CA LEU A 304 -10.15 7.22 -13.54
C LEU A 304 -8.70 7.12 -13.08
N PHE A 305 -8.05 5.97 -13.33
CA PHE A 305 -6.69 5.72 -12.86
C PHE A 305 -5.78 5.20 -13.97
N PRO A 306 -5.16 6.10 -14.78
CA PRO A 306 -4.32 5.74 -15.92
C PRO A 306 -2.87 5.38 -15.57
N SER A 307 -2.53 5.17 -14.28
CA SER A 307 -1.17 4.91 -13.86
C SER A 307 -0.67 3.53 -14.31
N LEU A 308 0.56 3.47 -14.84
CA LEU A 308 1.22 2.25 -15.31
C LEU A 308 2.39 1.82 -14.39
N THR A 309 2.77 2.66 -13.43
CA THR A 309 4.02 2.50 -12.67
C THR A 309 3.80 2.20 -11.20
N GLU A 310 2.65 1.66 -10.86
CA GLU A 310 2.33 1.32 -9.47
C GLU A 310 3.00 0.02 -9.03
N THR A 311 3.46 -0.01 -7.78
CA THR A 311 3.77 -1.28 -7.13
C THR A 311 2.48 -1.99 -6.70
N TYR A 312 1.49 -1.22 -6.21
CA TYR A 312 0.15 -1.70 -5.89
C TYR A 312 -0.94 -0.72 -6.33
N GLY A 313 -0.90 0.55 -5.86
CA GLY A 313 -1.91 1.56 -6.18
C GLY A 313 -3.08 1.54 -5.20
N ASN A 314 -2.84 1.91 -3.94
CA ASN A 314 -3.84 1.92 -2.85
C ASN A 314 -5.12 2.69 -3.21
N VAL A 315 -5.04 3.67 -4.10
CA VAL A 315 -6.17 4.48 -4.55
C VAL A 315 -7.26 3.68 -5.27
N VAL A 316 -6.90 2.52 -5.88
CA VAL A 316 -7.87 1.64 -6.54
C VAL A 316 -8.78 0.95 -5.49
N PRO A 317 -8.27 0.21 -4.50
CA PRO A 317 -9.13 -0.36 -3.46
C PRO A 317 -9.86 0.72 -2.62
N GLU A 318 -9.30 1.93 -2.44
CA GLU A 318 -9.99 3.05 -1.79
C GLU A 318 -11.22 3.51 -2.61
N ALA A 319 -11.08 3.64 -3.93
CA ALA A 319 -12.17 3.96 -4.84
C ALA A 319 -13.24 2.86 -4.85
N MET A 320 -12.83 1.59 -4.96
CA MET A 320 -13.72 0.43 -4.89
C MET A 320 -14.46 0.38 -3.56
N ALA A 321 -13.77 0.59 -2.45
CA ALA A 321 -14.37 0.64 -1.11
C ALA A 321 -15.39 1.77 -0.97
N SER A 322 -15.19 2.89 -1.65
CA SER A 322 -16.13 4.02 -1.69
C SER A 322 -17.28 3.82 -2.70
N GLY A 323 -17.37 2.65 -3.35
CA GLY A 323 -18.45 2.29 -4.26
C GLY A 323 -18.35 2.93 -5.65
N LEU A 324 -17.16 3.34 -6.08
CA LEU A 324 -16.93 3.93 -7.39
C LEU A 324 -16.70 2.87 -8.47
N ALA A 325 -17.25 3.11 -9.67
CA ALA A 325 -16.83 2.37 -10.84
C ALA A 325 -15.44 2.85 -11.29
N VAL A 326 -14.51 1.92 -11.42
CA VAL A 326 -13.10 2.20 -11.72
C VAL A 326 -12.82 1.90 -13.19
N ALA A 327 -12.15 2.83 -13.89
CA ALA A 327 -11.45 2.56 -15.15
C ALA A 327 -9.93 2.63 -14.89
N ALA A 328 -9.20 1.55 -15.13
CA ALA A 328 -7.78 1.47 -14.92
C ALA A 328 -7.10 0.55 -15.94
N PHE A 329 -5.77 0.63 -16.05
CA PHE A 329 -5.02 -0.39 -16.77
C PHE A 329 -5.01 -1.72 -16.01
N ASP A 330 -4.99 -2.83 -16.75
CA ASP A 330 -4.86 -4.19 -16.20
C ASP A 330 -3.45 -4.42 -15.68
N CYS A 331 -3.17 -3.83 -14.51
CA CYS A 331 -1.90 -3.97 -13.81
C CYS A 331 -2.07 -3.65 -12.31
N ALA A 332 -1.09 -4.04 -11.51
CA ALA A 332 -1.02 -3.77 -10.08
C ALA A 332 -2.32 -4.16 -9.34
N ALA A 333 -2.85 -3.29 -8.46
CA ALA A 333 -4.09 -3.58 -7.72
C ALA A 333 -5.30 -3.73 -8.64
N ALA A 334 -5.41 -2.95 -9.70
CA ALA A 334 -6.53 -3.05 -10.65
C ALA A 334 -6.57 -4.44 -11.29
N GLY A 335 -5.46 -4.91 -11.86
CA GLY A 335 -5.38 -6.24 -12.48
C GLY A 335 -5.54 -7.41 -11.49
N GLN A 336 -5.35 -7.18 -10.19
CA GLN A 336 -5.55 -8.21 -9.18
C GLN A 336 -6.97 -8.24 -8.59
N LEU A 337 -7.63 -7.08 -8.48
CA LEU A 337 -8.88 -6.94 -7.76
C LEU A 337 -10.10 -6.80 -8.67
N MET A 338 -9.88 -6.38 -9.91
CA MET A 338 -10.98 -6.09 -10.82
C MET A 338 -11.21 -7.25 -11.80
N CYS A 339 -12.50 -7.52 -12.04
CA CYS A 339 -12.98 -8.33 -13.15
C CYS A 339 -13.64 -7.39 -14.15
N ASP A 340 -13.18 -7.40 -15.42
CA ASP A 340 -13.70 -6.47 -16.43
C ASP A 340 -15.21 -6.63 -16.62
N ALA A 341 -15.91 -5.49 -16.69
CA ALA A 341 -17.36 -5.36 -16.82
C ALA A 341 -18.19 -5.84 -15.60
N GLU A 342 -17.56 -6.38 -14.55
CA GLU A 342 -18.27 -6.85 -13.34
C GLU A 342 -18.14 -5.79 -12.21
N ASN A 343 -16.92 -5.47 -11.79
CA ASN A 343 -16.63 -4.53 -10.71
C ASN A 343 -15.77 -3.34 -11.14
N GLY A 344 -15.60 -3.16 -12.46
CA GLY A 344 -14.91 -2.04 -13.08
C GLY A 344 -14.58 -2.33 -14.54
N VAL A 345 -13.77 -1.48 -15.17
CA VAL A 345 -13.36 -1.63 -16.56
C VAL A 345 -11.85 -1.62 -16.65
N LEU A 346 -11.27 -2.73 -17.12
CA LEU A 346 -9.85 -2.89 -17.34
C LEU A 346 -9.45 -2.54 -18.77
N ALA A 347 -8.39 -1.77 -18.90
CA ALA A 347 -7.77 -1.44 -20.18
C ALA A 347 -6.47 -2.22 -20.37
N PRO A 348 -6.23 -2.88 -21.51
CA PRO A 348 -4.92 -3.45 -21.81
C PRO A 348 -3.80 -2.41 -21.73
N ALA A 349 -2.78 -2.70 -20.92
CA ALA A 349 -1.60 -1.85 -20.78
C ALA A 349 -0.59 -2.11 -21.92
N PRO A 350 0.11 -1.09 -22.42
CA PRO A 350 0.09 0.33 -22.05
C PRO A 350 -0.72 1.21 -23.02
N LEU A 351 -1.76 0.71 -23.67
CA LEU A 351 -2.46 1.35 -24.77
C LEU A 351 -3.38 2.49 -24.28
N GLU A 352 -3.01 3.76 -24.54
CA GLU A 352 -3.81 4.94 -24.17
C GLU A 352 -5.22 4.86 -24.76
N SER A 353 -5.36 4.47 -26.02
CA SER A 353 -6.68 4.31 -26.69
C SER A 353 -7.58 3.30 -25.98
N ALA A 354 -7.01 2.25 -25.39
CA ALA A 354 -7.76 1.28 -24.61
C ALA A 354 -8.25 1.88 -23.28
N PHE A 355 -7.44 2.71 -22.63
CA PHE A 355 -7.86 3.44 -21.42
C PHE A 355 -8.99 4.43 -21.72
N VAL A 356 -8.88 5.18 -22.83
CA VAL A 356 -9.95 6.07 -23.30
C VAL A 356 -11.23 5.28 -23.56
N ALA A 357 -11.15 4.12 -24.22
CA ALA A 357 -12.30 3.26 -24.46
C ALA A 357 -12.94 2.75 -23.15
N ALA A 358 -12.13 2.36 -22.17
CA ALA A 358 -12.59 1.96 -20.85
C ALA A 358 -13.34 3.08 -20.13
N ALA A 359 -12.80 4.30 -20.13
CA ALA A 359 -13.44 5.48 -19.55
C ALA A 359 -14.77 5.82 -20.26
N LEU A 360 -14.81 5.71 -21.59
CA LEU A 360 -16.04 5.91 -22.38
C LEU A 360 -17.12 4.87 -22.06
N ARG A 361 -16.76 3.61 -21.80
CA ARG A 361 -17.74 2.58 -21.36
C ARG A 361 -18.45 3.02 -20.09
N LEU A 362 -17.73 3.55 -19.09
CA LEU A 362 -18.34 4.07 -17.85
C LEU A 362 -19.22 5.30 -18.10
N ALA A 363 -18.85 6.20 -19.02
CA ALA A 363 -19.62 7.41 -19.29
C ALA A 363 -20.91 7.15 -20.08
N ARG A 364 -20.96 6.10 -20.90
CA ARG A 364 -22.12 5.76 -21.75
C ARG A 364 -23.33 5.33 -20.93
N ASP A 365 -23.11 4.54 -19.88
CA ASP A 365 -24.17 3.97 -19.05
C ASP A 365 -23.84 4.16 -17.56
N LEU A 366 -24.27 5.31 -17.02
CA LEU A 366 -24.06 5.63 -15.59
C LEU A 366 -24.81 4.69 -14.64
N PRO A 367 -26.04 4.23 -14.92
CA PRO A 367 -26.69 3.19 -14.13
C PRO A 367 -25.86 1.90 -14.04
N ALA A 368 -25.34 1.40 -15.17
CA ALA A 368 -24.46 0.23 -15.18
C ALA A 368 -23.15 0.50 -14.44
N ALA A 369 -22.53 1.67 -14.64
CA ALA A 369 -21.34 2.08 -13.89
C ALA A 369 -21.59 2.08 -12.38
N ARG A 370 -22.72 2.61 -11.91
CA ARG A 370 -23.09 2.56 -10.49
C ARG A 370 -23.30 1.13 -9.98
N ALA A 371 -23.81 0.23 -10.81
CA ALA A 371 -23.92 -1.19 -10.45
C ALA A 371 -22.53 -1.82 -10.29
N MET A 372 -21.60 -1.55 -11.22
CA MET A 372 -20.19 -1.96 -11.11
C MET A 372 -19.54 -1.41 -9.83
N GLY A 373 -19.81 -0.14 -9.47
CA GLY A 373 -19.30 0.45 -8.23
C GLY A 373 -19.80 -0.26 -6.98
N ARG A 374 -21.07 -0.68 -6.95
CA ARG A 374 -21.59 -1.49 -5.83
C ARG A 374 -20.88 -2.85 -5.75
N GLN A 375 -20.63 -3.50 -6.88
CA GLN A 375 -19.89 -4.75 -6.93
C GLN A 375 -18.42 -4.56 -6.52
N ALA A 376 -17.79 -3.46 -6.95
CA ALA A 376 -16.46 -3.07 -6.49
C ALA A 376 -16.38 -2.93 -4.96
N ARG A 377 -17.40 -2.34 -4.34
CA ARG A 377 -17.50 -2.26 -2.87
C ARG A 377 -17.51 -3.63 -2.22
N LEU A 378 -18.27 -4.60 -2.74
CA LEU A 378 -18.30 -5.95 -2.19
C LEU A 378 -16.92 -6.62 -2.27
N THR A 379 -16.21 -6.47 -3.38
CA THR A 379 -14.82 -6.95 -3.51
C THR A 379 -13.90 -6.29 -2.48
N ALA A 380 -14.02 -4.96 -2.29
CA ALA A 380 -13.18 -4.23 -1.36
C ALA A 380 -13.43 -4.61 0.11
N LEU A 381 -14.65 -4.99 0.47
CA LEU A 381 -14.99 -5.46 1.83
C LEU A 381 -14.24 -6.74 2.23
N ALA A 382 -13.79 -7.54 1.26
CA ALA A 382 -12.95 -8.72 1.51
C ALA A 382 -11.47 -8.39 1.77
N LEU A 383 -11.04 -7.12 1.59
CA LEU A 383 -9.66 -6.69 1.78
C LEU A 383 -9.41 -6.19 3.22
N ASP A 384 -9.79 -6.99 4.20
CA ASP A 384 -9.66 -6.63 5.63
C ASP A 384 -8.20 -6.60 6.09
N TRP A 385 -7.83 -5.55 6.83
CA TRP A 385 -6.49 -5.40 7.38
C TRP A 385 -6.12 -6.50 8.37
N GLY A 386 -7.10 -7.10 9.06
CA GLY A 386 -6.87 -8.23 9.94
C GLY A 386 -6.34 -9.44 9.18
N LEU A 387 -6.88 -9.75 8.00
CA LEU A 387 -6.37 -10.83 7.14
C LEU A 387 -4.96 -10.52 6.65
N ILE A 388 -4.70 -9.29 6.22
CA ILE A 388 -3.37 -8.88 5.74
C ILE A 388 -2.31 -8.99 6.83
N VAL A 389 -2.61 -8.52 8.05
CA VAL A 389 -1.70 -8.67 9.21
C VAL A 389 -1.49 -10.15 9.54
N GLY A 390 -2.52 -11.00 9.40
CA GLY A 390 -2.38 -12.45 9.55
C GLY A 390 -1.41 -13.08 8.55
N LEU A 391 -1.41 -12.64 7.28
CA LEU A 391 -0.44 -13.08 6.27
C LEU A 391 0.99 -12.60 6.59
N VAL A 392 1.13 -11.41 7.17
CA VAL A 392 2.43 -10.92 7.66
C VAL A 392 2.93 -11.80 8.81
N GLU A 393 2.09 -12.13 9.81
CA GLU A 393 2.42 -13.04 10.90
C GLU A 393 2.82 -14.43 10.40
N GLN A 394 2.08 -14.96 9.42
CA GLN A 394 2.42 -16.23 8.79
C GLN A 394 3.80 -16.19 8.14
N THR A 395 4.11 -15.09 7.43
CA THR A 395 5.43 -14.90 6.81
C THR A 395 6.55 -14.84 7.88
N TYR A 396 6.29 -14.25 9.05
CA TYR A 396 7.26 -14.27 10.16
C TYR A 396 7.48 -15.70 10.71
N ALA A 397 6.40 -16.48 10.83
CA ALA A 397 6.50 -17.86 11.31
C ALA A 397 7.31 -18.73 10.33
N GLU A 398 7.05 -18.61 9.04
CA GLU A 398 7.80 -19.32 7.98
C GLU A 398 9.30 -18.91 7.96
N ALA A 399 9.59 -17.62 8.18
CA ALA A 399 10.98 -17.13 8.20
C ALA A 399 11.80 -17.67 9.37
N GLN A 400 11.18 -18.05 10.49
CA GLN A 400 11.87 -18.71 11.63
C GLN A 400 12.13 -20.19 11.41
N HIS A 401 11.26 -20.83 10.63
CA HIS A 401 11.35 -22.25 10.33
C HIS A 401 11.44 -22.42 8.80
N PRO A 402 12.58 -22.05 8.18
CA PRO A 402 12.71 -22.23 6.74
C PRO A 402 12.47 -23.71 6.42
N ALA A 403 11.37 -23.99 5.71
CA ALA A 403 11.04 -25.34 5.26
C ALA A 403 12.23 -25.91 4.48
N SER A 404 12.58 -27.15 4.74
CA SER A 404 13.53 -27.91 3.91
C SER A 404 13.09 -27.80 2.45
N PRO A 405 14.00 -27.69 1.46
CA PRO A 405 13.67 -27.39 0.06
C PRO A 405 12.73 -28.37 -0.66
N ALA A 406 12.24 -29.38 0.03
CA ALA A 406 11.31 -30.40 -0.51
C ALA A 406 9.81 -30.02 -0.43
N SER A 407 9.40 -28.89 0.18
CA SER A 407 7.99 -28.52 0.41
C SER A 407 7.43 -27.42 -0.50
N GLU A 408 8.17 -26.93 -1.48
CA GLU A 408 7.70 -25.84 -2.36
C GLU A 408 6.66 -26.25 -3.42
N ALA A 409 6.19 -27.51 -3.43
CA ALA A 409 5.25 -28.04 -4.43
C ALA A 409 3.77 -28.08 -3.98
N ALA A 410 3.38 -27.37 -2.93
CA ALA A 410 1.99 -27.37 -2.45
C ALA A 410 1.28 -26.03 -2.68
N THR A 411 0.50 -25.99 -3.73
CA THR A 411 -0.81 -25.36 -3.99
C THR A 411 -0.92 -23.83 -3.88
N PRO A 412 -1.24 -23.14 -5.00
CA PRO A 412 -1.71 -21.75 -4.95
C PRO A 412 -3.13 -21.72 -4.38
N ALA A 413 -3.32 -21.03 -3.26
CA ALA A 413 -4.66 -20.64 -2.83
C ALA A 413 -5.23 -19.66 -3.85
N ARG A 414 -6.05 -20.15 -4.77
CA ARG A 414 -6.92 -19.30 -5.59
C ARG A 414 -7.98 -18.72 -4.66
N PHE A 415 -8.01 -17.43 -4.51
CA PHE A 415 -9.17 -16.72 -3.99
C PHE A 415 -10.27 -16.84 -5.04
N THR A 416 -11.08 -17.88 -4.94
CA THR A 416 -12.38 -17.94 -5.63
C THR A 416 -13.38 -17.32 -4.65
N VAL A 417 -13.83 -16.13 -4.96
CA VAL A 417 -15.01 -15.56 -4.30
C VAL A 417 -16.19 -16.36 -4.82
N ALA A 418 -16.81 -17.14 -3.94
CA ALA A 418 -18.09 -17.80 -4.19
C ALA A 418 -19.23 -16.78 -4.09
#